data_5ee774daca41962d2ea051a6c883bed3
#
_entry.id   5ee774daca41962d2ea051a6c883bed3
#
_cell.length_a   1.000
_cell.length_b   1.000
_cell.length_c   1.000
_cell.angle_alpha   90.00
_cell.angle_beta   90.00
_cell.angle_gamma   90.00
#
_symmetry.space_group_name_H-M   'P 1'
#
loop_
_entity.id
_entity.type
_entity.pdbx_description
1 polymer ?
#
loop_
_entity_poly.entity_id
_entity_poly.type
_entity_poly.pdbx_seq_one_letter_code
_entity_poly.pdbx_strand_id
1 'polypeptide(L)'
;MKALHCFSRIQMRMVRKSSRQAAALVSDYYRVAPREWNRMPYEIKTLRSLDSSEVIDQALAHTLCYGFRRQAGEVVLEEGDLYRICLQDHRILKAAGRTGAHLNALLTYVLTHELVHVVRFGQRLQRIDLPHDLRQHEEGKVDNTTRFILTRANDPEITRLLSSRSVY
;
A
#
# COMPACT_ATOMS: atom_id res chain seq x y z
N MET A 1 -5.15 23.68 -15.34
CA MET A 1 -4.95 22.47 -14.52
C MET A 1 -3.55 22.50 -13.90
N LYS A 2 -3.43 22.45 -12.58
CA LYS A 2 -2.10 22.29 -11.95
C LYS A 2 -1.55 20.90 -12.30
N ALA A 3 -0.37 20.85 -12.91
CA ALA A 3 0.30 19.60 -13.16
C ALA A 3 0.57 18.90 -11.82
N LEU A 4 0.13 17.65 -11.69
CA LEU A 4 0.36 16.84 -10.49
C LEU A 4 1.86 16.43 -10.46
N HIS A 5 2.48 16.55 -9.28
CA HIS A 5 3.89 16.21 -9.11
C HIS A 5 4.08 14.69 -8.99
N CYS A 6 4.78 14.11 -9.95
CA CYS A 6 5.17 12.70 -9.91
C CYS A 6 6.51 12.50 -9.20
N PHE A 7 6.77 11.31 -8.70
CA PHE A 7 8.07 10.94 -8.15
C PHE A 7 9.21 11.07 -9.18
N SER A 8 10.31 11.66 -8.76
CA SER A 8 11.57 11.69 -9.51
C SER A 8 12.23 10.29 -9.55
N ARG A 9 13.27 10.13 -10.38
CA ARG A 9 14.04 8.87 -10.43
C ARG A 9 14.64 8.47 -9.07
N ILE A 10 15.09 9.45 -8.29
CA ILE A 10 15.64 9.22 -6.94
C ILE A 10 14.51 8.75 -6.00
N GLN A 11 13.38 9.43 -6.02
CA GLN A 11 12.21 9.07 -5.20
C GLN A 11 11.64 7.70 -5.59
N MET A 12 11.67 7.32 -6.87
CA MET A 12 11.31 5.96 -7.30
C MET A 12 12.22 4.87 -6.75
N ARG A 13 13.51 5.17 -6.50
CA ARG A 13 14.39 4.23 -5.78
C ARG A 13 13.99 4.10 -4.31
N MET A 14 13.56 5.21 -3.71
CA MET A 14 13.01 5.18 -2.34
C MET A 14 11.72 4.35 -2.26
N VAL A 15 10.79 4.52 -3.21
CA VAL A 15 9.59 3.68 -3.30
C VAL A 15 9.95 2.20 -3.34
N ARG A 16 10.90 1.79 -4.19
CA ARG A 16 11.33 0.38 -4.28
C ARG A 16 11.98 -0.13 -3.00
N LYS A 17 12.80 0.70 -2.33
CA LYS A 17 13.43 0.35 -1.05
C LYS A 17 12.37 0.17 0.04
N SER A 18 11.46 1.14 0.17
CA SER A 18 10.37 1.12 1.15
C SER A 18 9.40 -0.04 0.90
N SER A 19 9.14 -0.37 -0.37
CA SER A 19 8.30 -1.52 -0.74
C SER A 19 8.88 -2.85 -0.25
N ARG A 20 10.19 -3.06 -0.45
CA ARG A 20 10.86 -4.27 0.04
C ARG A 20 10.86 -4.35 1.57
N GLN A 21 11.11 -3.23 2.24
CA GLN A 21 11.09 -3.14 3.70
C GLN A 21 9.69 -3.42 4.24
N ALA A 22 8.67 -2.80 3.69
CA ALA A 22 7.27 -2.99 4.08
C ALA A 22 6.83 -4.45 3.87
N ALA A 23 7.14 -5.03 2.70
CA ALA A 23 6.82 -6.44 2.42
C ALA A 23 7.49 -7.40 3.40
N ALA A 24 8.75 -7.16 3.77
CA ALA A 24 9.44 -7.98 4.77
C ALA A 24 8.77 -7.89 6.15
N LEU A 25 8.46 -6.67 6.61
CA LEU A 25 7.81 -6.44 7.90
C LEU A 25 6.40 -7.06 7.97
N VAL A 26 5.61 -6.92 6.90
CA VAL A 26 4.26 -7.50 6.81
C VAL A 26 4.34 -9.02 6.75
N SER A 27 5.29 -9.57 5.96
CA SER A 27 5.52 -11.01 5.88
C SER A 27 5.89 -11.61 7.23
N ASP A 28 6.76 -10.94 7.99
CA ASP A 28 7.15 -11.38 9.34
C ASP A 28 5.96 -11.39 10.29
N TYR A 29 5.17 -10.30 10.29
CA TYR A 29 4.02 -10.18 11.18
C TYR A 29 2.93 -11.21 10.91
N TYR A 30 2.53 -11.37 9.64
CA TYR A 30 1.47 -12.30 9.24
C TYR A 30 1.99 -13.71 8.95
N ARG A 31 3.31 -13.95 9.04
CA ARG A 31 3.97 -15.23 8.69
C ARG A 31 3.66 -15.67 7.26
N VAL A 32 3.62 -14.71 6.34
CA VAL A 32 3.36 -14.96 4.91
C VAL A 32 4.63 -15.47 4.25
N ALA A 33 4.61 -16.73 3.85
CA ALA A 33 5.72 -17.32 3.10
C ALA A 33 5.77 -16.77 1.65
N PRO A 34 6.95 -16.76 0.99
CA PRO A 34 7.06 -16.25 -0.39
C PRO A 34 6.04 -16.84 -1.37
N ARG A 35 5.74 -18.14 -1.26
CA ARG A 35 4.73 -18.82 -2.09
C ARG A 35 3.29 -18.32 -1.86
N GLU A 36 3.00 -17.77 -0.69
CA GLU A 36 1.66 -17.28 -0.36
C GLU A 36 1.40 -15.94 -1.04
N TRP A 37 2.44 -15.12 -1.25
CA TRP A 37 2.32 -13.90 -2.05
C TRP A 37 1.90 -14.20 -3.50
N ASN A 38 2.24 -15.38 -4.04
CA ASN A 38 1.77 -15.78 -5.38
C ASN A 38 0.24 -16.01 -5.43
N ARG A 39 -0.39 -16.24 -4.28
CA ARG A 39 -1.86 -16.34 -4.17
C ARG A 39 -2.54 -14.99 -3.94
N MET A 40 -1.75 -13.99 -3.60
CA MET A 40 -2.17 -12.60 -3.35
C MET A 40 -1.32 -11.67 -4.19
N PRO A 41 -1.26 -11.84 -5.52
CA PRO A 41 -0.38 -11.05 -6.37
C PRO A 41 -0.76 -9.58 -6.26
N TYR A 42 0.25 -8.72 -6.12
CA TYR A 42 0.05 -7.29 -6.07
C TYR A 42 1.05 -6.54 -6.95
N GLU A 43 0.65 -5.37 -7.39
CA GLU A 43 1.50 -4.41 -8.08
C GLU A 43 1.40 -3.04 -7.41
N ILE A 44 2.49 -2.28 -7.48
CA ILE A 44 2.53 -0.90 -6.99
C ILE A 44 2.62 0.02 -8.19
N LYS A 45 1.64 0.92 -8.32
CA LYS A 45 1.61 1.96 -9.34
C LYS A 45 1.76 3.34 -8.73
N THR A 46 2.43 4.20 -9.46
CA THR A 46 2.62 5.61 -9.12
C THR A 46 1.86 6.48 -10.11
N LEU A 47 1.70 7.74 -9.83
CA LEU A 47 0.88 8.68 -10.58
C LEU A 47 1.11 8.64 -12.11
N ARG A 48 2.34 8.33 -12.57
CA ARG A 48 2.65 8.22 -14.00
C ARG A 48 1.97 7.05 -14.71
N SER A 49 1.57 6.03 -13.97
CA SER A 49 1.01 4.78 -14.50
C SER A 49 -0.40 4.51 -13.98
N LEU A 50 -0.98 5.45 -13.23
CA LEU A 50 -2.38 5.39 -12.80
C LEU A 50 -3.31 5.84 -13.93
N ASP A 51 -4.44 5.17 -14.04
CA ASP A 51 -5.55 5.64 -14.82
C ASP A 51 -6.24 6.84 -14.11
N SER A 52 -6.95 7.68 -14.86
CA SER A 52 -7.59 8.89 -14.29
C SER A 52 -8.55 8.56 -13.15
N SER A 53 -9.23 7.42 -13.20
CA SER A 53 -10.14 6.93 -12.15
C SER A 53 -9.43 6.43 -10.89
N GLU A 54 -8.14 6.14 -10.98
CA GLU A 54 -7.31 5.69 -9.86
C GLU A 54 -6.62 6.86 -9.12
N VAL A 55 -6.70 8.07 -9.68
CA VAL A 55 -6.15 9.28 -9.05
C VAL A 55 -7.19 9.84 -8.09
N ILE A 56 -6.83 9.95 -6.81
CA ILE A 56 -7.70 10.46 -5.74
C ILE A 56 -7.01 11.54 -4.92
N ASP A 57 -7.80 12.40 -4.29
CA ASP A 57 -7.31 13.50 -3.44
C ASP A 57 -7.57 13.28 -1.95
N GLN A 58 -8.19 12.17 -1.56
CA GLN A 58 -8.62 11.92 -0.17
C GLN A 58 -7.59 11.14 0.64
N ALA A 59 -6.70 10.37 -0.01
CA ALA A 59 -5.71 9.52 0.67
C ALA A 59 -4.31 9.65 0.06
N LEU A 60 -3.30 9.11 0.73
CA LEU A 60 -1.92 9.02 0.24
C LEU A 60 -1.74 7.85 -0.73
N ALA A 61 -2.50 6.80 -0.55
CA ALA A 61 -2.60 5.63 -1.41
C ALA A 61 -3.95 4.95 -1.21
N HIS A 62 -4.25 3.97 -2.05
CA HIS A 62 -5.35 3.03 -1.85
C HIS A 62 -5.09 1.74 -2.59
N THR A 63 -5.66 0.65 -2.08
CA THR A 63 -5.58 -0.67 -2.71
C THR A 63 -6.88 -0.99 -3.43
N LEU A 64 -6.77 -1.33 -4.72
CA LEU A 64 -7.84 -1.84 -5.55
C LEU A 64 -7.69 -3.34 -5.77
N CYS A 65 -8.80 -4.05 -5.94
CA CYS A 65 -8.82 -5.46 -6.28
C CYS A 65 -9.43 -5.64 -7.65
N TYR A 66 -8.69 -6.30 -8.54
CA TYR A 66 -9.13 -6.64 -9.88
C TYR A 66 -9.20 -8.15 -10.02
N GLY A 67 -10.37 -8.68 -10.36
CA GLY A 67 -10.49 -10.06 -10.79
C GLY A 67 -9.80 -10.28 -12.14
N PHE A 68 -9.04 -11.36 -12.28
CA PHE A 68 -8.49 -11.76 -13.57
C PHE A 68 -8.89 -13.20 -13.91
N ARG A 69 -9.01 -13.47 -15.21
CA ARG A 69 -9.31 -14.80 -15.72
C ARG A 69 -8.52 -15.05 -17.01
N ARG A 70 -7.68 -16.06 -17.00
CA ARG A 70 -6.96 -16.52 -18.20
C ARG A 70 -7.64 -17.73 -18.76
N GLN A 71 -7.98 -17.68 -20.06
CA GLN A 71 -8.67 -18.75 -20.76
C GLN A 71 -7.90 -19.14 -22.03
N ALA A 72 -7.98 -20.42 -22.38
CA ALA A 72 -7.62 -20.96 -23.69
C ALA A 72 -8.86 -21.63 -24.28
N GLY A 73 -9.56 -20.96 -25.20
CA GLY A 73 -10.86 -21.37 -25.66
C GLY A 73 -11.89 -21.38 -24.53
N GLU A 74 -12.57 -22.49 -24.30
CA GLU A 74 -13.54 -22.66 -23.19
C GLU A 74 -12.86 -23.08 -21.86
N VAL A 75 -11.57 -23.41 -21.89
CA VAL A 75 -10.84 -23.88 -20.70
C VAL A 75 -10.32 -22.72 -19.89
N VAL A 76 -10.72 -22.63 -18.63
CA VAL A 76 -10.15 -21.69 -17.67
C VAL A 76 -8.80 -22.23 -17.19
N LEU A 77 -7.73 -21.49 -17.50
CA LEU A 77 -6.37 -21.87 -17.11
C LEU A 77 -6.03 -21.31 -15.71
N GLU A 78 -6.48 -20.09 -15.44
CA GLU A 78 -6.19 -19.39 -14.19
C GLU A 78 -7.24 -18.31 -13.94
N GLU A 79 -7.68 -18.17 -12.71
CA GLU A 79 -8.49 -17.04 -12.26
C GLU A 79 -8.09 -16.65 -10.84
N GLY A 80 -8.27 -15.39 -10.48
CA GLY A 80 -7.92 -14.90 -9.15
C GLY A 80 -8.08 -13.40 -9.03
N ASP A 81 -7.54 -12.89 -7.93
CA ASP A 81 -7.51 -11.46 -7.62
C ASP A 81 -6.11 -10.91 -7.81
N LEU A 82 -6.00 -9.74 -8.43
CA LEU A 82 -4.81 -8.91 -8.49
C LEU A 82 -5.05 -7.67 -7.66
N TYR A 83 -4.20 -7.41 -6.68
CA TYR A 83 -4.27 -6.20 -5.87
C TYR A 83 -3.37 -5.12 -6.47
N ARG A 84 -3.90 -3.91 -6.63
CA ARG A 84 -3.16 -2.76 -7.13
C ARG A 84 -3.08 -1.70 -6.05
N ILE A 85 -1.87 -1.41 -5.60
CA ILE A 85 -1.56 -0.31 -4.68
C ILE A 85 -1.29 0.94 -5.52
N CYS A 86 -2.19 1.91 -5.43
CA CYS A 86 -2.15 3.17 -6.19
C CYS A 86 -1.58 4.28 -5.31
N LEU A 87 -0.28 4.59 -5.46
CA LEU A 87 0.37 5.68 -4.74
C LEU A 87 -0.02 7.04 -5.34
N GLN A 88 -0.44 7.97 -4.50
CA GLN A 88 -0.76 9.34 -4.89
C GLN A 88 0.47 10.23 -4.69
N ASP A 89 1.40 10.21 -5.64
CA ASP A 89 2.70 10.86 -5.55
C ASP A 89 2.60 12.29 -5.04
N HIS A 90 1.70 13.07 -5.62
CA HIS A 90 1.50 14.50 -5.29
C HIS A 90 1.09 14.70 -3.83
N ARG A 91 0.31 13.78 -3.27
CA ARG A 91 -0.16 13.82 -1.88
C ARG A 91 0.97 13.41 -0.93
N ILE A 92 1.66 12.32 -1.26
CA ILE A 92 2.81 11.81 -0.49
C ILE A 92 3.92 12.87 -0.44
N LEU A 93 4.27 13.48 -1.58
CA LEU A 93 5.29 14.53 -1.64
C LEU A 93 4.90 15.77 -0.83
N LYS A 94 3.64 16.16 -0.86
CA LYS A 94 3.12 17.26 -0.05
C LYS A 94 3.21 16.94 1.44
N ALA A 95 2.83 15.74 1.87
CA ALA A 95 2.86 15.31 3.26
C ALA A 95 4.29 15.11 3.78
N ALA A 96 5.20 14.59 2.95
CA ALA A 96 6.60 14.37 3.31
C ALA A 96 7.41 15.66 3.49
N GLY A 97 7.00 16.76 2.86
CA GLY A 97 7.75 18.01 2.89
C GLY A 97 9.11 17.89 2.17
N ARG A 98 10.16 18.51 2.74
CA ARG A 98 11.45 18.69 2.03
C ARG A 98 12.52 17.65 2.35
N THR A 99 12.36 16.83 3.38
CA THR A 99 13.42 15.89 3.80
C THR A 99 13.26 14.50 3.20
N GLY A 100 14.34 13.97 2.63
CA GLY A 100 14.34 12.62 2.08
C GLY A 100 14.14 11.53 3.15
N ALA A 101 14.64 11.73 4.36
CA ALA A 101 14.45 10.80 5.47
C ALA A 101 12.97 10.68 5.85
N HIS A 102 12.26 11.80 5.94
CA HIS A 102 10.83 11.80 6.21
C HIS A 102 10.01 11.17 5.07
N LEU A 103 10.38 11.42 3.81
CA LEU A 103 9.76 10.77 2.67
C LEU A 103 9.94 9.25 2.72
N ASN A 104 11.13 8.75 3.06
CA ASN A 104 11.37 7.32 3.17
C ASN A 104 10.52 6.67 4.28
N ALA A 105 10.44 7.30 5.45
CA ALA A 105 9.61 6.84 6.56
C ALA A 105 8.12 6.83 6.18
N LEU A 106 7.64 7.90 5.54
CA LEU A 106 6.26 8.01 5.08
C LEU A 106 5.92 6.96 4.02
N LEU A 107 6.80 6.73 3.04
CA LEU A 107 6.62 5.68 2.04
C LEU A 107 6.56 4.29 2.68
N THR A 108 7.43 4.01 3.66
CA THR A 108 7.40 2.74 4.38
C THR A 108 6.10 2.56 5.15
N TYR A 109 5.61 3.63 5.79
CA TYR A 109 4.32 3.61 6.47
C TYR A 109 3.16 3.32 5.50
N VAL A 110 3.05 4.11 4.43
CA VAL A 110 1.98 3.98 3.42
C VAL A 110 1.99 2.59 2.82
N LEU A 111 3.15 2.10 2.38
CA LEU A 111 3.27 0.78 1.75
C LEU A 111 3.00 -0.36 2.73
N THR A 112 3.36 -0.22 4.00
CA THR A 112 2.99 -1.20 5.03
C THR A 112 1.48 -1.24 5.22
N HIS A 113 0.82 -0.07 5.29
CA HIS A 113 -0.63 0.04 5.42
C HIS A 113 -1.36 -0.65 4.25
N GLU A 114 -0.97 -0.35 3.02
CA GLU A 114 -1.59 -0.95 1.84
C GLU A 114 -1.32 -2.47 1.74
N LEU A 115 -0.12 -2.93 2.10
CA LEU A 115 0.19 -4.36 2.13
C LEU A 115 -0.58 -5.11 3.23
N VAL A 116 -0.88 -4.45 4.35
CA VAL A 116 -1.79 -5.02 5.35
C VAL A 116 -3.19 -5.23 4.75
N HIS A 117 -3.71 -4.28 3.96
CA HIS A 117 -4.95 -4.50 3.22
C HIS A 117 -4.86 -5.69 2.28
N VAL A 118 -3.79 -5.79 1.47
CA VAL A 118 -3.57 -6.91 0.54
C VAL A 118 -3.65 -8.26 1.27
N VAL A 119 -2.91 -8.41 2.38
CA VAL A 119 -2.93 -9.67 3.16
C VAL A 119 -4.32 -9.94 3.74
N ARG A 120 -4.97 -8.92 4.31
CA ARG A 120 -6.30 -9.08 4.90
C ARG A 120 -7.37 -9.47 3.87
N PHE A 121 -7.32 -8.91 2.67
CA PHE A 121 -8.18 -9.32 1.55
C PHE A 121 -7.84 -10.74 1.07
N GLY A 122 -6.58 -11.01 0.82
CA GLY A 122 -6.11 -12.29 0.31
C GLY A 122 -6.35 -13.46 1.27
N GLN A 123 -6.26 -13.21 2.57
CA GLN A 123 -6.59 -14.19 3.63
C GLN A 123 -8.06 -14.16 4.03
N ARG A 124 -8.91 -13.38 3.36
CA ARG A 124 -10.33 -13.21 3.65
C ARG A 124 -10.64 -12.74 5.08
N LEU A 125 -9.72 -12.01 5.68
CA LEU A 125 -9.89 -11.38 6.99
C LEU A 125 -10.70 -10.08 6.91
N GLN A 126 -10.83 -9.54 5.70
CA GLN A 126 -11.57 -8.31 5.39
C GLN A 126 -12.31 -8.51 4.07
N ARG A 127 -13.53 -7.98 3.98
CA ARG A 127 -14.29 -7.93 2.72
C ARG A 127 -13.98 -6.62 1.98
N ILE A 128 -13.95 -6.68 0.66
CA ILE A 128 -13.70 -5.52 -0.21
C ILE A 128 -14.94 -4.62 -0.29
N ASP A 129 -16.13 -5.22 -0.26
CA ASP A 129 -17.44 -4.61 -0.47
C ASP A 129 -18.15 -4.18 0.83
N LEU A 130 -17.39 -3.68 1.81
CA LEU A 130 -17.97 -3.26 3.09
C LEU A 130 -18.79 -1.96 2.99
N PRO A 131 -19.91 -1.86 3.73
CA PRO A 131 -20.59 -0.59 3.99
C PRO A 131 -19.65 0.43 4.62
N HIS A 132 -19.96 1.72 4.44
CA HIS A 132 -19.07 2.83 4.84
C HIS A 132 -18.66 2.80 6.31
N ASP A 133 -19.60 2.57 7.22
CA ASP A 133 -19.38 2.49 8.66
C ASP A 133 -18.43 1.35 9.05
N LEU A 134 -18.63 0.16 8.47
CA LEU A 134 -17.77 -1.00 8.68
C LEU A 134 -16.38 -0.79 8.02
N ARG A 135 -16.32 -0.06 6.91
CA ARG A 135 -15.06 0.30 6.27
C ARG A 135 -14.19 1.16 7.16
N GLN A 136 -14.75 2.18 7.80
CA GLN A 136 -14.02 3.02 8.77
C GLN A 136 -13.46 2.20 9.95
N HIS A 137 -14.24 1.24 10.44
CA HIS A 137 -13.79 0.36 11.51
C HIS A 137 -12.62 -0.53 11.06
N GLU A 138 -12.68 -1.08 9.83
CA GLU A 138 -11.59 -1.87 9.27
C GLU A 138 -10.33 -1.03 9.00
N GLU A 139 -10.48 0.20 8.52
CA GLU A 139 -9.35 1.16 8.39
C GLU A 139 -8.65 1.38 9.74
N GLY A 140 -9.40 1.55 10.82
CA GLY A 140 -8.83 1.65 12.16
C GLY A 140 -8.03 0.41 12.59
N LYS A 141 -8.51 -0.79 12.24
CA LYS A 141 -7.76 -2.04 12.49
C LYS A 141 -6.47 -2.10 11.66
N VAL A 142 -6.53 -1.72 10.40
CA VAL A 142 -5.38 -1.69 9.50
C VAL A 142 -4.34 -0.68 9.99
N ASP A 143 -4.76 0.53 10.37
CA ASP A 143 -3.87 1.54 10.91
C ASP A 143 -3.18 1.08 12.21
N ASN A 144 -3.92 0.53 13.15
CA ASN A 144 -3.36 -0.01 14.39
C ASN A 144 -2.36 -1.14 14.12
N THR A 145 -2.67 -2.05 13.19
CA THR A 145 -1.77 -3.13 12.80
C THR A 145 -0.50 -2.58 12.13
N THR A 146 -0.65 -1.61 11.24
CA THR A 146 0.46 -0.93 10.57
C THR A 146 1.40 -0.29 11.58
N ARG A 147 0.88 0.47 12.53
CA ARG A 147 1.66 1.09 13.61
C ARG A 147 2.41 0.05 14.43
N PHE A 148 1.74 -1.02 14.82
CA PHE A 148 2.36 -2.12 15.58
C PHE A 148 3.51 -2.78 14.78
N ILE A 149 3.30 -3.08 13.51
CA ILE A 149 4.34 -3.65 12.63
C ILE A 149 5.56 -2.72 12.58
N LEU A 150 5.33 -1.43 12.38
CA LEU A 150 6.39 -0.44 12.19
C LEU A 150 7.20 -0.13 13.46
N THR A 151 6.68 -0.42 14.66
CA THR A 151 7.50 -0.33 15.89
C THR A 151 8.71 -1.26 15.85
N ARG A 152 8.69 -2.30 15.02
CA ARG A 152 9.78 -3.26 14.85
C ARG A 152 10.81 -2.86 13.81
N ALA A 153 10.58 -1.76 13.09
CA ALA A 153 11.49 -1.33 12.01
C ALA A 153 12.82 -0.78 12.50
N ASN A 154 12.94 -0.45 13.78
CA ASN A 154 14.14 0.14 14.41
C ASN A 154 14.67 1.37 13.65
N ASP A 155 13.79 2.18 13.09
CA ASP A 155 14.09 3.37 12.31
C ASP A 155 13.64 4.62 13.07
N PRO A 156 14.57 5.55 13.43
CA PRO A 156 14.23 6.76 14.18
C PRO A 156 13.20 7.66 13.46
N GLU A 157 13.25 7.74 12.14
CA GLU A 157 12.30 8.55 11.38
C GLU A 157 10.89 7.92 11.36
N ILE A 158 10.80 6.60 11.28
CA ILE A 158 9.55 5.89 11.45
C ILE A 158 9.00 6.10 12.87
N THR A 159 9.85 5.99 13.89
CA THR A 159 9.46 6.25 15.29
C THR A 159 8.92 7.68 15.46
N ARG A 160 9.59 8.67 14.86
CA ARG A 160 9.14 10.06 14.88
C ARG A 160 7.80 10.23 14.15
N LEU A 161 7.63 9.59 13.00
CA LEU A 161 6.38 9.59 12.24
C LEU A 161 5.22 9.00 13.06
N LEU A 162 5.44 7.87 13.71
CA LEU A 162 4.43 7.20 14.54
C LEU A 162 4.02 8.03 15.77
N SER A 163 4.90 8.89 16.27
CA SER A 163 4.62 9.80 17.39
C SER A 163 3.75 10.98 16.98
N SER A 164 3.68 11.31 15.69
CA SER A 164 2.75 12.32 15.16
C SER A 164 1.33 11.73 15.06
N ARG A 165 0.33 12.48 15.52
CA ARG A 165 -1.05 11.95 15.69
C ARG A 165 -1.84 11.70 14.41
N SER A 166 -1.35 12.09 13.24
CA SER A 166 -2.11 11.97 12.00
C SER A 166 -1.18 11.75 10.82
N VAL A 167 -1.17 10.55 10.28
CA VAL A 167 -0.51 10.23 9.01
C VAL A 167 -1.56 10.08 7.88
N TYR A 168 -2.79 9.71 8.21
CA TYR A 168 -3.97 9.60 7.32
C TYR A 168 -5.08 10.53 7.75
#